data_214f14d775fde4bab1cc158dbf625f57
#
_entry.id   214f14d775fde4bab1cc158dbf625f57
#
_cell.length_a   1.000
_cell.length_b   1.000
_cell.length_c   1.000
_cell.angle_alpha   90.00
_cell.angle_beta   90.00
_cell.angle_gamma   90.00
#
_symmetry.space_group_name_H-M   'P 1'
#
loop_
_entity.id
_entity.type
_entity.pdbx_description
1 polymer ?
#
loop_
_entity_poly.entity_id
_entity_poly.type
_entity_poly.pdbx_seq_one_letter_code
_entity_poly.pdbx_strand_id
1 'polypeptide(L)'
;GKWPLNMDKKDQTMETFKGVPGLTSSALPEGVRSEDMFKKDFEKGQMSRDMTIFVDDDGKAYHIYSSEENSTTHIAELTPDYTGHTGKFVRAFPGRFMEAPAIFKHKGKYYFIASGCTGWAPNAARSAVAKNIAGPWTELKNPCVGPKAGITFGGQSTFILPVQGKPGKFIFMADIWRPQNAIDGRYMWLPIQFDGDQIKLEWKDEWTLKDM
;
A
#
# COMPACT_ATOMS: atom_id res chain seq x y z
N GLY A 1 -15.85 -15.07 -6.98
CA GLY A 1 -15.96 -15.85 -5.76
C GLY A 1 -16.80 -15.12 -4.73
N LYS A 2 -17.58 -15.84 -3.92
CA LYS A 2 -18.28 -15.23 -2.80
C LYS A 2 -17.28 -14.85 -1.73
N TRP A 3 -17.17 -13.59 -1.43
CA TRP A 3 -16.39 -13.10 -0.30
C TRP A 3 -17.17 -13.33 1.00
N PRO A 4 -16.54 -13.85 2.04
CA PRO A 4 -17.19 -13.90 3.34
C PRO A 4 -17.27 -12.48 3.90
N LEU A 5 -18.45 -12.06 4.14
CA LEU A 5 -18.77 -10.80 4.78
C LEU A 5 -18.58 -10.98 6.30
N ASN A 6 -17.39 -10.83 6.80
CA ASN A 6 -17.11 -10.79 8.23
C ASN A 6 -17.13 -9.37 8.78
N MET A 7 -17.90 -8.48 8.17
CA MET A 7 -17.84 -7.08 8.53
C MET A 7 -19.19 -6.57 9.00
N ASP A 8 -19.23 -6.07 10.22
CA ASP A 8 -20.38 -5.37 10.74
C ASP A 8 -20.62 -4.08 9.92
N LYS A 9 -21.81 -3.92 9.38
CA LYS A 9 -22.23 -2.72 8.65
C LYS A 9 -22.09 -1.44 9.48
N LYS A 10 -22.04 -1.54 10.81
CA LYS A 10 -21.89 -0.41 11.72
C LYS A 10 -20.51 0.23 11.68
N ASP A 11 -19.46 -0.50 11.29
CA ASP A 11 -18.08 -0.02 11.40
C ASP A 11 -17.64 0.86 10.22
N GLN A 12 -18.58 1.37 9.40
CA GLN A 12 -18.22 1.84 8.07
C GLN A 12 -18.98 3.08 7.59
N THR A 13 -19.44 3.89 8.51
CA THR A 13 -19.89 5.23 8.20
C THR A 13 -18.71 6.21 8.21
N MET A 14 -18.84 7.35 7.52
CA MET A 14 -17.82 8.40 7.58
C MET A 14 -17.54 8.88 9.00
N GLU A 15 -18.44 8.65 9.94
CA GLU A 15 -18.24 8.96 11.35
C GLU A 15 -17.19 8.07 12.00
N THR A 16 -17.08 6.80 11.58
CA THR A 16 -16.02 5.88 12.03
C THR A 16 -14.62 6.36 11.64
N PHE A 17 -14.54 7.23 10.64
CA PHE A 17 -13.28 7.79 10.14
C PHE A 17 -13.05 9.24 10.54
N LYS A 18 -13.93 9.83 11.34
CA LYS A 18 -13.73 11.16 11.92
C LYS A 18 -12.42 11.20 12.69
N GLY A 19 -11.52 12.08 12.28
CA GLY A 19 -10.21 12.22 12.92
C GLY A 19 -9.10 11.36 12.33
N VAL A 20 -9.35 10.58 11.29
CA VAL A 20 -8.27 9.94 10.54
C VAL A 20 -7.51 11.04 9.77
N PRO A 21 -6.19 11.25 10.04
CA PRO A 21 -5.44 12.29 9.37
C PRO A 21 -5.48 12.15 7.84
N GLY A 22 -5.80 13.23 7.15
CA GLY A 22 -5.83 13.27 5.69
C GLY A 22 -7.10 12.68 5.06
N LEU A 23 -8.10 12.30 5.84
CA LEU A 23 -9.44 12.04 5.34
C LEU A 23 -10.16 13.38 5.18
N THR A 24 -10.08 13.97 4.01
CA THR A 24 -10.80 15.19 3.67
C THR A 24 -11.74 14.94 2.50
N SER A 25 -12.81 15.68 2.41
CA SER A 25 -13.74 15.62 1.27
C SER A 25 -13.04 15.91 -0.07
N SER A 26 -11.90 16.62 -0.04
CA SER A 26 -11.04 16.86 -1.21
C SER A 26 -10.26 15.63 -1.69
N ALA A 27 -10.24 14.54 -0.94
CA ALA A 27 -9.65 13.25 -1.37
C ALA A 27 -10.61 12.44 -2.27
N LEU A 28 -11.85 12.88 -2.42
CA LEU A 28 -12.84 12.23 -3.27
C LEU A 28 -12.93 12.92 -4.62
N PRO A 29 -13.16 12.19 -5.72
CA PRO A 29 -13.52 12.80 -6.98
C PRO A 29 -14.78 13.69 -6.81
N GLU A 30 -14.84 14.77 -7.58
CA GLU A 30 -15.98 15.69 -7.53
C GLU A 30 -17.30 14.95 -7.79
N GLY A 31 -18.31 15.18 -6.96
CA GLY A 31 -19.63 14.56 -7.07
C GLY A 31 -19.74 13.13 -6.52
N VAL A 32 -18.66 12.56 -6.01
CA VAL A 32 -18.67 11.23 -5.39
C VAL A 32 -18.81 11.36 -3.87
N ARG A 33 -19.82 10.70 -3.31
CA ARG A 33 -19.95 10.59 -1.85
C ARG A 33 -19.11 9.41 -1.37
N SER A 34 -18.43 9.58 -0.25
CA SER A 34 -17.61 8.51 0.35
C SER A 34 -18.40 7.24 0.64
N GLU A 35 -19.66 7.38 1.02
CA GLU A 35 -20.56 6.28 1.34
C GLU A 35 -20.83 5.39 0.11
N ASP A 36 -20.84 5.97 -1.08
CA ASP A 36 -21.08 5.23 -2.34
C ASP A 36 -19.90 4.34 -2.74
N MET A 37 -18.73 4.57 -2.18
CA MET A 37 -17.51 3.80 -2.48
C MET A 37 -17.30 2.66 -1.48
N PHE A 38 -17.67 2.89 -0.22
CA PHE A 38 -17.44 1.89 0.82
C PHE A 38 -18.34 0.67 0.63
N LYS A 39 -17.74 -0.52 0.74
CA LYS A 39 -18.42 -1.82 0.58
C LYS A 39 -19.06 -2.02 -0.80
N LYS A 40 -18.65 -1.25 -1.77
CA LYS A 40 -19.13 -1.43 -3.14
C LYS A 40 -18.85 -2.86 -3.60
N ASP A 41 -19.86 -3.48 -4.22
CA ASP A 41 -19.79 -4.82 -4.81
C ASP A 41 -19.52 -5.97 -3.82
N PHE A 42 -19.68 -5.78 -2.51
CA PHE A 42 -19.46 -6.84 -1.52
C PHE A 42 -20.32 -8.08 -1.76
N GLU A 43 -21.51 -7.94 -2.29
CA GLU A 43 -22.41 -9.05 -2.60
C GLU A 43 -22.06 -9.76 -3.92
N LYS A 44 -21.39 -9.07 -4.83
CA LYS A 44 -21.11 -9.53 -6.21
C LYS A 44 -19.66 -9.94 -6.44
N GLY A 45 -18.79 -9.64 -5.51
CA GLY A 45 -17.36 -9.81 -5.59
C GLY A 45 -16.63 -8.48 -5.44
N GLN A 46 -15.43 -8.54 -4.90
CA GLN A 46 -14.64 -7.33 -4.64
C GLN A 46 -13.88 -6.90 -5.88
N MET A 47 -13.87 -5.59 -6.12
CA MET A 47 -12.92 -5.00 -7.02
C MET A 47 -11.50 -5.25 -6.51
N SER A 48 -10.59 -5.64 -7.40
CA SER A 48 -9.17 -5.70 -7.14
C SER A 48 -8.44 -4.92 -8.22
N ARG A 49 -7.85 -3.80 -7.83
CA ARG A 49 -7.02 -2.95 -8.69
C ARG A 49 -5.54 -3.22 -8.38
N ASP A 50 -4.74 -2.19 -8.17
CA ASP A 50 -3.33 -2.37 -7.83
C ASP A 50 -3.16 -3.33 -6.67
N MET A 51 -2.27 -4.32 -6.83
CA MET A 51 -2.15 -5.41 -5.89
C MET A 51 -0.71 -5.91 -5.74
N THR A 52 -0.48 -6.57 -4.61
CA THR A 52 0.72 -7.36 -4.37
C THR A 52 0.39 -8.63 -3.59
N ILE A 53 1.33 -9.56 -3.59
CA ILE A 53 1.27 -10.77 -2.75
C ILE A 53 2.39 -10.67 -1.71
N PHE A 54 2.05 -11.02 -0.48
CA PHE A 54 3.02 -11.15 0.60
C PHE A 54 2.93 -12.55 1.21
N VAL A 55 4.06 -13.20 1.36
CA VAL A 55 4.18 -14.48 2.06
C VAL A 55 4.88 -14.24 3.39
N ASP A 56 4.23 -14.58 4.48
CA ASP A 56 4.75 -14.39 5.83
C ASP A 56 5.68 -15.54 6.25
N ASP A 57 6.39 -15.36 7.35
CA ASP A 57 7.35 -16.33 7.89
C ASP A 57 6.70 -17.66 8.28
N ASP A 58 5.39 -17.68 8.56
CA ASP A 58 4.62 -18.91 8.83
C ASP A 58 4.11 -19.63 7.57
N GLY A 59 4.47 -19.13 6.40
CA GLY A 59 4.08 -19.67 5.10
C GLY A 59 2.68 -19.25 4.63
N LYS A 60 1.95 -18.46 5.41
CA LYS A 60 0.68 -17.90 4.94
C LYS A 60 0.91 -16.78 3.94
N ALA A 61 0.10 -16.79 2.91
CA ALA A 61 0.14 -15.77 1.88
C ALA A 61 -1.07 -14.85 1.96
N TYR A 62 -0.84 -13.61 1.59
CA TYR A 62 -1.85 -12.56 1.62
C TYR A 62 -1.90 -11.83 0.28
N HIS A 63 -3.10 -11.68 -0.26
CA HIS A 63 -3.40 -10.80 -1.37
C HIS A 63 -3.75 -9.42 -0.81
N ILE A 64 -2.99 -8.43 -1.19
CA ILE A 64 -3.12 -7.05 -0.71
C ILE A 64 -3.45 -6.19 -1.91
N TYR A 65 -4.59 -5.51 -1.90
CA TYR A 65 -5.08 -4.82 -3.08
C TYR A 65 -5.95 -3.62 -2.76
N SER A 66 -5.97 -2.67 -3.68
CA SER A 66 -6.87 -1.52 -3.64
C SER A 66 -8.27 -1.96 -4.10
N SER A 67 -9.25 -1.69 -3.28
CA SER A 67 -10.65 -2.07 -3.49
C SER A 67 -11.61 -0.92 -3.22
N GLU A 68 -12.90 -1.14 -3.35
CA GLU A 68 -13.93 -0.15 -3.05
C GLU A 68 -13.66 1.18 -3.78
N GLU A 69 -13.45 1.13 -5.10
CA GLU A 69 -13.04 2.28 -5.95
C GLU A 69 -11.73 2.94 -5.47
N ASN A 70 -10.75 2.14 -5.06
CA ASN A 70 -9.48 2.55 -4.45
C ASN A 70 -9.61 3.21 -3.06
N SER A 71 -10.81 3.32 -2.51
CA SER A 71 -10.98 3.99 -1.23
C SER A 71 -10.36 3.22 -0.07
N THR A 72 -10.23 1.91 -0.19
CA THR A 72 -9.84 1.02 0.90
C THR A 72 -8.87 -0.05 0.42
N THR A 73 -7.83 -0.33 1.19
CA THR A 73 -6.94 -1.46 0.95
C THR A 73 -7.52 -2.71 1.63
N HIS A 74 -7.62 -3.81 0.88
CA HIS A 74 -7.94 -5.10 1.45
C HIS A 74 -6.68 -5.94 1.64
N ILE A 75 -6.60 -6.66 2.75
CA ILE A 75 -5.56 -7.65 3.05
C ILE A 75 -6.28 -8.98 3.29
N ALA A 76 -6.22 -9.88 2.34
CA ALA A 76 -6.97 -11.13 2.32
C ALA A 76 -6.05 -12.34 2.36
N GLU A 77 -6.27 -13.26 3.31
CA GLU A 77 -5.50 -14.51 3.42
C GLU A 77 -5.82 -15.43 2.24
N LEU A 78 -4.78 -15.92 1.55
CA LEU A 78 -4.91 -16.87 0.47
C LEU A 78 -4.99 -18.31 0.98
N THR A 79 -5.57 -19.19 0.16
CA THR A 79 -5.48 -20.65 0.36
C THR A 79 -4.03 -21.12 0.21
N PRO A 80 -3.63 -22.28 0.82
CA PRO A 80 -2.25 -22.75 0.76
C PRO A 80 -1.70 -23.00 -0.66
N ASP A 81 -2.57 -23.21 -1.62
CA ASP A 81 -2.22 -23.36 -3.04
C ASP A 81 -2.22 -22.03 -3.82
N TYR A 82 -2.50 -20.90 -3.14
CA TYR A 82 -2.58 -19.55 -3.69
C TYR A 82 -3.65 -19.31 -4.77
N THR A 83 -4.56 -20.29 -4.98
CA THR A 83 -5.57 -20.21 -6.05
C THR A 83 -6.89 -19.56 -5.60
N GLY A 84 -7.05 -19.32 -4.31
CA GLY A 84 -8.27 -18.74 -3.76
C GLY A 84 -8.02 -17.99 -2.46
N HIS A 85 -9.10 -17.50 -1.87
CA HIS A 85 -9.08 -16.83 -0.57
C HIS A 85 -9.71 -17.74 0.49
N THR A 86 -9.13 -17.75 1.71
CA THR A 86 -9.67 -18.51 2.83
C THR A 86 -10.98 -17.94 3.36
N GLY A 87 -11.25 -16.70 3.00
CA GLY A 87 -12.36 -15.94 3.50
C GLY A 87 -12.03 -15.02 4.66
N LYS A 88 -10.83 -15.08 5.17
CA LYS A 88 -10.35 -14.13 6.18
C LYS A 88 -9.74 -12.92 5.50
N PHE A 89 -10.21 -11.73 5.83
CA PHE A 89 -9.63 -10.49 5.34
C PHE A 89 -9.88 -9.34 6.31
N VAL A 90 -9.13 -8.28 6.12
CA VAL A 90 -9.32 -7.02 6.81
C VAL A 90 -9.37 -5.89 5.80
N ARG A 91 -10.07 -4.83 6.16
CA ARG A 91 -10.07 -3.55 5.46
C ARG A 91 -9.09 -2.62 6.18
N ALA A 92 -7.99 -2.34 5.53
CA ALA A 92 -7.00 -1.39 6.03
C ALA A 92 -7.17 -0.05 5.31
N PHE A 93 -6.85 1.03 6.01
CA PHE A 93 -6.85 2.39 5.46
C PHE A 93 -8.13 2.82 4.74
N PRO A 94 -9.32 2.58 5.30
CA PRO A 94 -10.55 2.94 4.63
C PRO A 94 -10.62 4.46 4.39
N GLY A 95 -11.04 4.85 3.18
CA GLY A 95 -11.11 6.24 2.75
C GLY A 95 -9.76 6.91 2.51
N ARG A 96 -8.65 6.17 2.55
CA ARG A 96 -7.32 6.74 2.34
C ARG A 96 -6.89 6.76 0.88
N PHE A 97 -7.59 6.06 0.00
CA PHE A 97 -7.29 6.03 -1.43
C PHE A 97 -5.81 5.71 -1.68
N MET A 98 -5.36 4.56 -1.19
CA MET A 98 -4.00 4.09 -1.37
C MET A 98 -3.92 3.17 -2.57
N GLU A 99 -3.03 3.49 -3.52
CA GLU A 99 -2.72 2.68 -4.71
C GLU A 99 -1.32 2.09 -4.60
N ALA A 100 -1.04 1.11 -5.47
CA ALA A 100 0.28 0.49 -5.62
C ALA A 100 0.86 -0.01 -4.29
N PRO A 101 0.14 -0.90 -3.57
CA PRO A 101 0.59 -1.39 -2.28
C PRO A 101 1.87 -2.19 -2.38
N ALA A 102 2.82 -1.91 -1.50
CA ALA A 102 4.03 -2.69 -1.29
C ALA A 102 4.19 -2.94 0.22
N ILE A 103 4.47 -4.17 0.58
CA ILE A 103 4.53 -4.60 1.98
C ILE A 103 5.77 -5.44 2.25
N PHE A 104 6.30 -5.34 3.45
CA PHE A 104 7.43 -6.16 3.91
C PHE A 104 7.43 -6.29 5.43
N LYS A 105 8.22 -7.23 5.93
CA LYS A 105 8.39 -7.46 7.37
C LYS A 105 9.80 -7.14 7.80
N HIS A 106 9.95 -6.39 8.88
CA HIS A 106 11.22 -6.05 9.47
C HIS A 106 11.14 -6.04 10.99
N LYS A 107 12.05 -6.77 11.67
CA LYS A 107 12.09 -6.87 13.14
C LYS A 107 10.73 -7.20 13.77
N GLY A 108 10.00 -8.15 13.17
CA GLY A 108 8.70 -8.61 13.66
C GLY A 108 7.54 -7.62 13.46
N LYS A 109 7.74 -6.53 12.72
CA LYS A 109 6.70 -5.56 12.34
C LYS A 109 6.47 -5.59 10.83
N TYR A 110 5.24 -5.34 10.43
CA TYR A 110 4.85 -5.19 9.03
C TYR A 110 4.90 -3.71 8.66
N TYR A 111 5.45 -3.43 7.49
CA TYR A 111 5.56 -2.09 6.94
C TYR A 111 4.85 -2.04 5.60
N PHE A 112 4.15 -0.96 5.36
CA PHE A 112 3.35 -0.72 4.17
C PHE A 112 3.80 0.58 3.51
N ILE A 113 3.98 0.55 2.19
CA ILE A 113 4.22 1.73 1.36
C ILE A 113 3.19 1.72 0.23
N ALA A 114 2.63 2.87 -0.08
CA ALA A 114 1.67 3.06 -1.16
C ALA A 114 1.76 4.49 -1.72
N SER A 115 1.06 4.74 -2.80
CA SER A 115 0.78 6.10 -3.29
C SER A 115 -0.62 6.56 -2.92
N GLY A 116 -0.94 7.83 -3.19
CA GLY A 116 -2.31 8.32 -3.28
C GLY A 116 -2.87 8.11 -4.69
N CYS A 117 -4.15 8.43 -4.89
CA CYS A 117 -4.84 8.38 -6.18
C CYS A 117 -4.84 9.77 -6.82
N THR A 118 -3.98 10.00 -7.78
CA THR A 118 -3.86 11.28 -8.51
C THR A 118 -3.78 11.07 -10.03
N GLY A 119 -4.31 9.95 -10.52
CA GLY A 119 -4.19 9.55 -11.92
C GLY A 119 -2.72 9.33 -12.29
N TRP A 120 -2.28 9.86 -13.41
CA TRP A 120 -0.90 9.72 -13.89
C TRP A 120 0.10 10.70 -13.26
N ALA A 121 -0.38 11.65 -12.47
CA ALA A 121 0.50 12.59 -11.77
C ALA A 121 1.14 11.92 -10.55
N PRO A 122 2.47 11.96 -10.39
CA PRO A 122 3.12 11.42 -9.21
C PRO A 122 2.74 12.21 -7.96
N ASN A 123 2.64 11.52 -6.83
CA ASN A 123 2.26 12.11 -5.55
C ASN A 123 3.17 11.61 -4.41
N ALA A 124 2.96 12.15 -3.21
CA ALA A 124 3.72 11.76 -2.03
C ALA A 124 3.40 10.31 -1.64
N ALA A 125 4.44 9.51 -1.44
CA ALA A 125 4.28 8.18 -0.89
C ALA A 125 3.70 8.23 0.53
N ARG A 126 2.95 7.20 0.87
CA ARG A 126 2.35 6.98 2.18
C ARG A 126 2.96 5.74 2.79
N SER A 127 3.08 5.73 4.09
CA SER A 127 3.60 4.55 4.79
C SER A 127 2.85 4.29 6.07
N ALA A 128 2.90 3.04 6.52
CA ALA A 128 2.31 2.61 7.77
C ALA A 128 3.08 1.43 8.37
N VAL A 129 2.87 1.19 9.66
CA VAL A 129 3.46 0.08 10.42
C VAL A 129 2.41 -0.62 11.26
N ALA A 130 2.53 -1.95 11.41
CA ALA A 130 1.70 -2.74 12.29
C ALA A 130 2.50 -3.87 12.96
N LYS A 131 2.04 -4.36 14.10
CA LYS A 131 2.57 -5.56 14.75
C LYS A 131 1.97 -6.85 14.20
N ASN A 132 0.82 -6.74 13.52
CA ASN A 132 0.12 -7.85 12.89
C ASN A 132 -0.29 -7.41 11.49
N ILE A 133 -0.23 -8.32 10.53
CA ILE A 133 -0.61 -8.02 9.13
C ILE A 133 -2.08 -7.58 9.01
N ALA A 134 -2.94 -8.10 9.88
CA ALA A 134 -4.33 -7.66 9.96
C ALA A 134 -4.52 -6.30 10.68
N GLY A 135 -3.43 -5.69 11.16
CA GLY A 135 -3.47 -4.44 11.89
C GLY A 135 -3.59 -4.63 13.42
N PRO A 136 -3.93 -3.57 14.19
CA PRO A 136 -4.19 -2.23 13.65
C PRO A 136 -2.93 -1.59 13.04
N TRP A 137 -3.14 -0.87 11.95
CA TRP A 137 -2.09 -0.14 11.25
C TRP A 137 -1.97 1.29 11.78
N THR A 138 -0.75 1.74 12.00
CA THR A 138 -0.43 3.13 12.35
C THR A 138 0.21 3.80 11.14
N GLU A 139 -0.43 4.84 10.61
CA GLU A 139 0.16 5.62 9.52
C GLU A 139 1.41 6.36 10.00
N LEU A 140 2.43 6.36 9.16
CA LEU A 140 3.69 7.05 9.35
C LEU A 140 3.74 8.29 8.43
N LYS A 141 4.85 9.02 8.50
CA LYS A 141 5.11 10.15 7.59
C LYS A 141 5.43 9.63 6.18
N ASN A 142 5.43 10.56 5.20
CA ASN A 142 6.00 10.29 3.89
C ASN A 142 7.41 9.70 4.06
N PRO A 143 7.67 8.49 3.52
CA PRO A 143 8.99 7.87 3.67
C PRO A 143 10.08 8.57 2.85
N CYS A 144 9.72 9.30 1.80
CA CYS A 144 10.66 10.03 0.96
C CYS A 144 11.14 11.31 1.64
N VAL A 145 12.44 11.60 1.53
CA VAL A 145 13.05 12.81 2.10
C VAL A 145 13.94 13.51 1.07
N GLY A 146 14.05 14.84 1.19
CA GLY A 146 14.84 15.66 0.29
C GLY A 146 14.07 16.19 -0.92
N PRO A 147 14.77 16.67 -1.96
CA PRO A 147 14.16 17.21 -3.15
C PRO A 147 13.25 16.21 -3.84
N LYS A 148 12.06 16.65 -4.31
CA LYS A 148 11.03 15.80 -4.96
C LYS A 148 10.41 14.71 -4.06
N ALA A 149 10.63 14.74 -2.75
CA ALA A 149 9.98 13.81 -1.81
C ALA A 149 8.44 13.88 -1.88
N GLY A 150 7.89 15.07 -2.12
CA GLY A 150 6.43 15.28 -2.24
C GLY A 150 5.78 14.62 -3.46
N ILE A 151 6.57 14.10 -4.37
CA ILE A 151 6.11 13.36 -5.56
C ILE A 151 6.80 12.00 -5.68
N THR A 152 7.33 11.45 -4.58
CA THR A 152 8.05 10.17 -4.56
C THR A 152 9.13 10.10 -5.65
N PHE A 153 9.87 11.20 -5.83
CA PHE A 153 10.91 11.37 -6.87
C PHE A 153 10.38 11.19 -8.31
N GLY A 154 9.08 11.23 -8.51
CA GLY A 154 8.38 10.99 -9.78
C GLY A 154 7.96 9.54 -10.00
N GLY A 155 8.07 8.67 -8.98
CA GLY A 155 7.74 7.26 -9.06
C GLY A 155 6.51 6.85 -8.26
N GLN A 156 6.08 5.61 -8.47
CA GLN A 156 5.03 4.92 -7.72
C GLN A 156 5.54 3.55 -7.27
N SER A 157 5.28 3.16 -6.04
CA SER A 157 5.73 1.88 -5.47
C SER A 157 5.26 0.69 -6.28
N THR A 158 6.09 -0.35 -6.37
CA THR A 158 5.74 -1.64 -6.98
C THR A 158 6.03 -2.80 -6.05
N PHE A 159 7.21 -2.84 -5.47
CA PHE A 159 7.65 -3.94 -4.63
C PHE A 159 8.72 -3.52 -3.63
N ILE A 160 8.86 -4.29 -2.56
CA ILE A 160 10.00 -4.17 -1.63
C ILE A 160 10.79 -5.46 -1.69
N LEU A 161 12.01 -5.37 -2.22
CA LEU A 161 12.89 -6.51 -2.41
C LEU A 161 13.78 -6.72 -1.19
N PRO A 162 13.64 -7.85 -0.45
CA PRO A 162 14.63 -8.23 0.56
C PRO A 162 15.98 -8.56 -0.09
N VAL A 163 17.06 -8.06 0.49
CA VAL A 163 18.41 -8.30 -0.05
C VAL A 163 18.94 -9.63 0.45
N GLN A 164 19.09 -10.58 -0.45
CA GLN A 164 19.64 -11.90 -0.11
C GLN A 164 21.06 -11.76 0.48
N GLY A 165 21.31 -12.46 1.59
CA GLY A 165 22.60 -12.40 2.28
C GLY A 165 22.82 -11.15 3.14
N LYS A 166 21.87 -10.23 3.20
CA LYS A 166 21.92 -9.02 4.05
C LYS A 166 20.63 -8.88 4.88
N PRO A 167 20.49 -9.61 5.99
CA PRO A 167 19.29 -9.57 6.82
C PRO A 167 18.91 -8.14 7.24
N GLY A 168 17.64 -7.80 7.09
CA GLY A 168 17.12 -6.48 7.45
C GLY A 168 17.43 -5.36 6.47
N LYS A 169 18.00 -5.68 5.31
CA LYS A 169 18.20 -4.75 4.19
C LYS A 169 17.17 -4.97 3.12
N PHE A 170 16.61 -3.89 2.60
CA PHE A 170 15.53 -3.91 1.62
C PHE A 170 15.76 -2.84 0.55
N ILE A 171 15.30 -3.12 -0.65
CA ILE A 171 15.29 -2.18 -1.78
C ILE A 171 13.84 -1.80 -2.07
N PHE A 172 13.54 -0.52 -2.03
CA PHE A 172 12.31 0.03 -2.55
C PHE A 172 12.37 0.06 -4.06
N MET A 173 11.43 -0.60 -4.71
CA MET A 173 11.29 -0.60 -6.16
C MET A 173 10.05 0.21 -6.56
N ALA A 174 10.20 1.03 -7.58
CA ALA A 174 9.12 1.89 -8.07
C ALA A 174 9.22 2.09 -9.59
N ASP A 175 8.06 2.34 -10.20
CA ASP A 175 7.95 2.72 -11.59
C ASP A 175 7.94 4.24 -11.74
N ILE A 176 8.56 4.75 -12.78
CA ILE A 176 8.47 6.14 -13.22
C ILE A 176 7.69 6.17 -14.54
N TRP A 177 6.42 6.51 -14.44
CA TRP A 177 5.50 6.52 -15.56
C TRP A 177 5.85 7.55 -16.62
N ARG A 178 5.63 7.18 -17.90
CA ARG A 178 5.72 8.06 -19.07
C ARG A 178 4.45 7.85 -19.91
N PRO A 179 3.30 8.39 -19.49
CA PRO A 179 2.01 8.08 -20.14
C PRO A 179 1.93 8.46 -21.62
N GLN A 180 2.68 9.47 -22.06
CA GLN A 180 2.77 9.87 -23.47
C GLN A 180 3.73 9.00 -24.28
N ASN A 181 4.60 8.25 -23.64
CA ASN A 181 5.54 7.34 -24.28
C ASN A 181 5.89 6.18 -23.34
N ALA A 182 5.02 5.17 -23.30
CA ALA A 182 5.16 4.04 -22.37
C ALA A 182 6.47 3.25 -22.57
N ILE A 183 7.06 3.27 -23.78
CA ILE A 183 8.36 2.63 -24.07
C ILE A 183 9.50 3.31 -23.29
N ASP A 184 9.35 4.59 -22.96
CA ASP A 184 10.30 5.35 -22.17
C ASP A 184 10.05 5.26 -20.65
N GLY A 185 9.24 4.33 -20.19
CA GLY A 185 9.08 4.04 -18.77
C GLY A 185 10.43 3.74 -18.10
N ARG A 186 10.62 4.20 -16.85
CA ARG A 186 11.85 4.01 -16.08
C ARG A 186 11.52 3.37 -14.73
N TYR A 187 12.56 2.91 -14.06
CA TYR A 187 12.49 2.29 -12.76
C TYR A 187 13.37 3.04 -11.77
N MET A 188 12.97 3.02 -10.54
CA MET A 188 13.73 3.59 -9.43
C MET A 188 13.91 2.51 -8.38
N TRP A 189 15.15 2.27 -7.95
CA TRP A 189 15.51 1.34 -6.91
C TRP A 189 16.31 2.08 -5.86
N LEU A 190 15.81 2.15 -4.64
CA LEU A 190 16.44 2.87 -3.56
C LEU A 190 16.60 1.99 -2.32
N PRO A 191 17.73 2.04 -1.61
CA PRO A 191 17.88 1.35 -0.35
C PRO A 191 16.95 1.93 0.71
N ILE A 192 16.23 1.06 1.41
CA ILE A 192 15.40 1.46 2.55
C ILE A 192 16.31 1.67 3.77
N GLN A 193 16.13 2.80 4.42
CA GLN A 193 16.71 3.13 5.72
C GLN A 193 15.61 3.23 6.75
N PHE A 194 15.97 3.11 8.04
CA PHE A 194 15.04 3.25 9.15
C PHE A 194 15.58 4.26 10.16
N ASP A 195 14.66 5.06 10.68
CA ASP A 195 14.86 5.91 11.85
C ASP A 195 13.77 5.54 12.88
N GLY A 196 14.12 4.67 13.81
CA GLY A 196 13.15 3.98 14.65
C GLY A 196 12.18 3.15 13.78
N ASP A 197 10.90 3.44 13.87
CA ASP A 197 9.85 2.83 13.03
C ASP A 197 9.60 3.61 11.73
N GLN A 198 10.22 4.76 11.52
CA GLN A 198 10.06 5.53 10.29
C GLN A 198 10.87 4.92 9.16
N ILE A 199 10.24 4.71 8.01
CA ILE A 199 10.91 4.39 6.76
C ILE A 199 11.52 5.67 6.21
N LYS A 200 12.73 5.59 5.70
CA LYS A 200 13.43 6.70 5.05
C LYS A 200 13.96 6.26 3.68
N LEU A 201 13.53 6.98 2.66
CA LEU A 201 13.97 6.84 1.28
C LEU A 201 14.63 8.16 0.85
N GLU A 202 15.88 8.11 0.44
CA GLU A 202 16.62 9.23 -0.12
C GLU A 202 16.95 8.93 -1.57
N TRP A 203 16.80 9.92 -2.43
CA TRP A 203 17.26 9.80 -3.82
C TRP A 203 18.76 9.58 -3.89
N LYS A 204 19.18 8.63 -4.71
CA LYS A 204 20.57 8.36 -5.04
C LYS A 204 20.68 8.17 -6.55
N ASP A 205 21.57 8.94 -7.16
CA ASP A 205 21.84 8.78 -8.60
C ASP A 205 22.53 7.44 -8.88
N GLU A 206 23.40 7.03 -7.97
CA GLU A 206 24.11 5.76 -8.02
C GLU A 206 24.28 5.19 -6.61
N TRP A 207 24.23 3.88 -6.50
CA TRP A 207 24.52 3.15 -5.27
C TRP A 207 24.78 1.67 -5.56
N THR A 208 25.42 1.00 -4.64
CA THR A 208 25.72 -0.43 -4.73
C THR A 208 25.26 -1.17 -3.48
N LEU A 209 25.20 -2.50 -3.55
CA LEU A 209 24.88 -3.31 -2.37
C LEU A 209 25.88 -3.14 -1.22
N LYS A 210 27.06 -2.59 -1.46
CA LYS A 210 28.04 -2.29 -0.38
C LYS A 210 27.63 -1.10 0.47
N ASP A 211 26.75 -0.23 -0.08
CA ASP A 211 26.29 0.99 0.59
C ASP A 211 25.09 0.74 1.54
N MET A 212 24.67 -0.54 1.69
CA MET A 212 23.51 -0.95 2.50
C MET A 212 23.89 -1.51 3.86
#